data_66da1d28977b6bab86a10e41c023da35
#
_entry.id   66da1d28977b6bab86a10e41c023da35
#
_cell.length_a   1.000
_cell.length_b   1.000
_cell.length_c   1.000
_cell.angle_alpha   90.00
_cell.angle_beta   90.00
_cell.angle_gamma   90.00
#
_symmetry.space_group_name_H-M   'P 1'
#
loop_
_entity.id
_entity.type
_entity.pdbx_description
1 polymer ?
#
loop_
_entity_poly.entity_id
_entity_poly.type
_entity_poly.pdbx_seq_one_letter_code
_entity_poly.pdbx_strand_id
1 'polypeptide(L)'
;MPVTSFLKRLISEPLVQFLVVGGVLFAIYSAMNPDEPALETQVIEIGPARVTQLIETYQKTWSRAPTAQELDGLIKAFIKEEVYYREGRALGLDDNDTVLRRRMQQKMEFLMEPGADEMTPGEEELQQFLADNRDMYQIPPGLAFAQVFIDPEKHGGAAQAEAERLLAVLEAGPQDERTVSQLGDATLLAFFTPLSPLDAIARQFGRDFADMIMQAETGRWFGPVASAYGLHLVFVDAKKSARLPTVAEIRERLVWDWQAARRAETIDRRYQELRDRYEVRVVFPDTAAASDMSALSDTSSVRARP
;
A
#
# COMPACT_ATOMS: atom_id res chain seq x y z
N MET A 1 -19.64 -11.07 95.04
CA MET A 1 -20.56 -10.97 93.88
C MET A 1 -19.72 -11.37 92.60
N PRO A 2 -20.09 -12.45 91.93
CA PRO A 2 -19.17 -12.95 90.89
C PRO A 2 -19.29 -12.17 89.59
N VAL A 3 -18.18 -11.55 89.16
CA VAL A 3 -17.96 -10.85 87.90
C VAL A 3 -18.27 -11.74 86.71
N THR A 4 -18.17 -13.07 86.88
CA THR A 4 -18.42 -14.09 85.89
C THR A 4 -19.87 -14.23 85.40
N SER A 5 -20.87 -13.86 86.17
CA SER A 5 -22.27 -13.92 85.78
C SER A 5 -22.69 -12.71 84.92
N PHE A 6 -22.08 -11.55 85.14
CA PHE A 6 -22.31 -10.35 84.33
C PHE A 6 -21.71 -10.50 82.92
N LEU A 7 -20.50 -11.06 82.80
CA LEU A 7 -19.81 -11.29 81.53
C LEU A 7 -20.59 -12.30 80.64
N LYS A 8 -21.17 -13.35 81.28
CA LYS A 8 -21.97 -14.34 80.53
C LYS A 8 -23.29 -13.74 80.02
N ARG A 9 -23.93 -12.81 80.76
CA ARG A 9 -25.11 -12.12 80.27
C ARG A 9 -24.79 -11.15 79.12
N LEU A 10 -23.68 -10.43 79.21
CA LEU A 10 -23.24 -9.49 78.16
C LEU A 10 -22.94 -10.21 76.84
N ILE A 11 -22.27 -11.35 76.86
CA ILE A 11 -21.98 -12.16 75.70
C ILE A 11 -23.23 -12.83 75.11
N SER A 12 -24.30 -13.01 75.91
CA SER A 12 -25.53 -13.59 75.40
C SER A 12 -26.49 -12.57 74.78
N GLU A 13 -26.16 -11.27 74.85
CA GLU A 13 -26.98 -10.25 74.20
C GLU A 13 -26.81 -10.23 72.69
N PRO A 14 -27.91 -10.30 71.89
CA PRO A 14 -27.85 -10.34 70.46
C PRO A 14 -27.08 -9.16 69.85
N LEU A 15 -27.08 -8.01 70.47
CA LEU A 15 -26.39 -6.80 70.04
C LEU A 15 -24.87 -6.93 70.22
N VAL A 16 -24.43 -7.53 71.34
CA VAL A 16 -22.98 -7.77 71.57
C VAL A 16 -22.45 -8.85 70.62
N GLN A 17 -23.24 -9.91 70.35
CA GLN A 17 -22.91 -10.92 69.40
C GLN A 17 -22.75 -10.34 67.96
N PHE A 18 -23.68 -9.47 67.55
CA PHE A 18 -23.65 -8.76 66.30
C PHE A 18 -22.37 -7.87 66.18
N LEU A 19 -22.05 -7.16 67.25
CA LEU A 19 -20.87 -6.29 67.30
C LEU A 19 -19.58 -7.08 67.26
N VAL A 20 -19.52 -8.23 67.93
CA VAL A 20 -18.32 -9.14 67.83
C VAL A 20 -18.20 -9.74 66.46
N VAL A 21 -19.30 -10.25 65.87
CA VAL A 21 -19.28 -10.80 64.51
C VAL A 21 -18.91 -9.71 63.52
N GLY A 22 -19.47 -8.51 63.60
CA GLY A 22 -19.14 -7.36 62.76
C GLY A 22 -17.68 -6.94 62.91
N GLY A 23 -17.15 -6.92 64.15
CA GLY A 23 -15.74 -6.62 64.40
C GLY A 23 -14.79 -7.67 63.84
N VAL A 24 -15.15 -8.94 63.95
CA VAL A 24 -14.37 -10.04 63.33
C VAL A 24 -14.38 -9.97 61.81
N LEU A 25 -15.56 -9.74 61.21
CA LEU A 25 -15.68 -9.55 59.77
C LEU A 25 -14.90 -8.33 59.28
N PHE A 26 -14.96 -7.23 60.02
CA PHE A 26 -14.17 -6.01 59.74
C PHE A 26 -12.66 -6.28 59.83
N ALA A 27 -12.22 -7.00 60.88
CA ALA A 27 -10.82 -7.37 61.06
C ALA A 27 -10.34 -8.29 59.94
N ILE A 28 -11.16 -9.28 59.51
CA ILE A 28 -10.86 -10.16 58.36
C ILE A 28 -10.81 -9.31 57.08
N TYR A 29 -11.78 -8.44 56.84
CA TYR A 29 -11.81 -7.53 55.68
C TYR A 29 -10.58 -6.64 55.64
N SER A 30 -10.21 -6.01 56.76
CA SER A 30 -9.00 -5.16 56.86
C SER A 30 -7.69 -5.96 56.68
N ALA A 31 -7.65 -7.21 57.15
CA ALA A 31 -6.49 -8.07 56.95
C ALA A 31 -6.39 -8.61 55.51
N MET A 32 -7.52 -8.81 54.83
CA MET A 32 -7.58 -9.24 53.43
C MET A 32 -7.41 -8.10 52.43
N ASN A 33 -7.75 -6.88 52.83
CA ASN A 33 -7.45 -5.63 52.10
C ASN A 33 -6.44 -4.83 52.94
N PRO A 34 -5.16 -5.19 52.90
CA PRO A 34 -4.13 -4.36 53.50
C PRO A 34 -4.14 -3.02 52.77
N ASP A 35 -4.51 -2.00 53.45
CA ASP A 35 -4.44 -0.58 53.11
C ASP A 35 -4.58 -0.24 51.64
N GLU A 36 -5.69 0.42 51.28
CA GLU A 36 -5.56 1.44 50.23
C GLU A 36 -4.27 2.19 50.57
N PRO A 37 -3.24 2.18 49.69
CA PRO A 37 -2.01 2.87 50.02
C PRO A 37 -2.40 4.30 50.37
N ALA A 38 -2.08 4.70 51.59
CA ALA A 38 -2.24 6.09 52.04
C ALA A 38 -1.69 6.89 50.85
N LEU A 39 -2.45 7.86 50.30
CA LEU A 39 -2.13 8.64 49.12
C LEU A 39 -0.64 9.01 49.18
N GLU A 40 0.23 8.09 48.70
CA GLU A 40 1.62 8.41 48.54
C GLU A 40 1.63 9.58 47.58
N THR A 41 2.09 10.73 48.07
CA THR A 41 2.15 11.94 47.25
C THR A 41 3.00 11.60 46.05
N GLN A 42 2.32 11.30 44.92
CA GLN A 42 2.99 10.95 43.67
C GLN A 42 3.74 12.20 43.19
N VAL A 43 5.05 12.13 43.19
CA VAL A 43 5.89 13.23 42.72
C VAL A 43 5.84 13.31 41.21
N ILE A 44 5.50 14.47 40.67
CA ILE A 44 5.68 14.83 39.27
C ILE A 44 6.92 15.69 39.16
N GLU A 45 8.03 15.09 38.73
CA GLU A 45 9.27 15.79 38.52
C GLU A 45 9.34 16.32 37.07
N ILE A 46 9.51 17.63 36.92
CA ILE A 46 9.68 18.29 35.63
C ILE A 46 11.16 18.68 35.49
N GLY A 47 11.94 17.75 34.97
CA GLY A 47 13.36 17.97 34.77
C GLY A 47 13.69 18.97 33.64
N PRO A 48 14.95 19.44 33.56
CA PRO A 48 15.40 20.45 32.60
C PRO A 48 15.08 20.07 31.12
N ALA A 49 15.22 18.80 30.77
CA ALA A 49 14.94 18.32 29.43
C ALA A 49 13.48 18.57 29.00
N ARG A 50 12.51 18.37 29.94
CA ARG A 50 11.11 18.64 29.65
C ARG A 50 10.82 20.12 29.50
N VAL A 51 11.44 20.97 30.34
CA VAL A 51 11.34 22.43 30.24
C VAL A 51 11.88 22.91 28.90
N THR A 52 13.05 22.42 28.48
CA THR A 52 13.64 22.72 27.17
C THR A 52 12.70 22.33 26.04
N GLN A 53 12.12 21.14 26.08
CA GLN A 53 11.16 20.66 25.06
C GLN A 53 9.93 21.57 24.96
N LEU A 54 9.37 22.05 26.09
CA LEU A 54 8.24 22.97 26.09
C LEU A 54 8.62 24.30 25.41
N ILE A 55 9.82 24.83 25.71
CA ILE A 55 10.35 26.05 25.10
C ILE A 55 10.55 25.87 23.59
N GLU A 56 11.18 24.79 23.15
CA GLU A 56 11.40 24.51 21.73
C GLU A 56 10.09 24.33 20.95
N THR A 57 9.10 23.63 21.54
CA THR A 57 7.78 23.45 20.91
C THR A 57 7.07 24.80 20.73
N TYR A 58 7.15 25.66 21.76
CA TYR A 58 6.61 27.01 21.70
C TYR A 58 7.31 27.85 20.60
N GLN A 59 8.67 27.79 20.56
CA GLN A 59 9.46 28.50 19.55
C GLN A 59 9.13 28.06 18.12
N LYS A 60 8.93 26.76 17.88
CA LYS A 60 8.52 26.23 16.56
C LYS A 60 7.17 26.78 16.11
N THR A 61 6.25 27.01 17.04
CA THR A 61 4.89 27.47 16.73
C THR A 61 4.85 28.99 16.58
N TRP A 62 5.52 29.73 17.46
CA TRP A 62 5.42 31.20 17.56
C TRP A 62 6.64 31.94 17.03
N SER A 63 7.67 31.22 16.55
CA SER A 63 8.93 31.77 16.02
C SER A 63 9.67 32.73 17.01
N ARG A 64 9.42 32.57 18.32
CA ARG A 64 10.07 33.31 19.41
C ARG A 64 10.10 32.49 20.68
N ALA A 65 10.99 32.81 21.59
CA ALA A 65 11.01 32.23 22.93
C ALA A 65 9.78 32.65 23.76
N PRO A 66 9.27 31.78 24.65
CA PRO A 66 8.22 32.16 25.59
C PRO A 66 8.73 33.16 26.62
N THR A 67 7.88 34.08 27.06
CA THR A 67 8.12 34.91 28.26
C THR A 67 8.04 34.03 29.51
N ALA A 68 8.50 34.55 30.65
CA ALA A 68 8.41 33.83 31.94
C ALA A 68 6.97 33.44 32.29
N GLN A 69 6.01 34.32 32.02
CA GLN A 69 4.60 34.04 32.28
C GLN A 69 4.03 32.98 31.33
N GLU A 70 4.40 33.00 30.06
CA GLU A 70 4.01 31.97 29.08
C GLU A 70 4.61 30.61 29.43
N LEU A 71 5.90 30.58 29.85
CA LEU A 71 6.55 29.36 30.30
C LEU A 71 5.86 28.77 31.55
N ASP A 72 5.50 29.60 32.52
CA ASP A 72 4.73 29.13 33.69
C ASP A 72 3.38 28.54 33.27
N GLY A 73 2.71 29.17 32.32
CA GLY A 73 1.47 28.64 31.72
C GLY A 73 1.68 27.27 31.05
N LEU A 74 2.77 27.10 30.29
CA LEU A 74 3.09 25.82 29.63
C LEU A 74 3.40 24.73 30.65
N ILE A 75 4.13 25.05 31.73
CA ILE A 75 4.42 24.12 32.80
C ILE A 75 3.15 23.69 33.52
N LYS A 76 2.26 24.63 33.85
CA LYS A 76 0.96 24.32 34.47
C LYS A 76 0.07 23.45 33.58
N ALA A 77 0.05 23.72 32.28
CA ALA A 77 -0.69 22.89 31.31
C ALA A 77 -0.12 21.46 31.26
N PHE A 78 1.20 21.32 31.23
CA PHE A 78 1.87 20.03 31.27
C PHE A 78 1.57 19.26 32.58
N ILE A 79 1.62 19.92 33.74
CA ILE A 79 1.27 19.28 35.02
C ILE A 79 -0.17 18.73 34.98
N LYS A 80 -1.11 19.53 34.48
CA LYS A 80 -2.52 19.10 34.35
C LYS A 80 -2.65 17.90 33.44
N GLU A 81 -1.95 17.89 32.29
CA GLU A 81 -1.93 16.76 31.35
C GLU A 81 -1.39 15.49 32.03
N GLU A 82 -0.26 15.60 32.74
CA GLU A 82 0.38 14.48 33.43
C GLU A 82 -0.48 13.90 34.55
N VAL A 83 -1.14 14.76 35.33
CA VAL A 83 -2.11 14.33 36.36
C VAL A 83 -3.25 13.55 35.71
N TYR A 84 -3.89 14.11 34.68
CA TYR A 84 -4.98 13.43 33.98
C TYR A 84 -4.56 12.12 33.35
N TYR A 85 -3.36 12.06 32.81
CA TYR A 85 -2.81 10.83 32.22
C TYR A 85 -2.63 9.74 33.29
N ARG A 86 -2.05 10.08 34.45
CA ARG A 86 -1.84 9.11 35.55
C ARG A 86 -3.17 8.63 36.14
N GLU A 87 -4.05 9.57 36.44
CA GLU A 87 -5.38 9.24 36.99
C GLU A 87 -6.24 8.44 36.01
N GLY A 88 -6.21 8.83 34.73
CA GLY A 88 -6.91 8.09 33.67
C GLY A 88 -6.44 6.65 33.55
N ARG A 89 -5.12 6.42 33.62
CA ARG A 89 -4.55 5.07 33.65
C ARG A 89 -4.93 4.30 34.91
N ALA A 90 -4.89 4.94 36.06
CA ALA A 90 -5.30 4.31 37.33
C ALA A 90 -6.78 3.88 37.32
N LEU A 91 -7.63 4.61 36.60
CA LEU A 91 -9.03 4.26 36.36
C LEU A 91 -9.25 3.24 35.24
N GLY A 92 -8.18 2.76 34.57
CA GLY A 92 -8.28 1.82 33.45
C GLY A 92 -8.93 2.39 32.20
N LEU A 93 -8.90 3.72 31.98
CA LEU A 93 -9.49 4.37 30.80
C LEU A 93 -8.75 4.03 29.50
N ASP A 94 -7.54 3.47 29.60
CA ASP A 94 -6.76 2.95 28.48
C ASP A 94 -7.07 1.49 28.15
N ASP A 95 -7.82 0.77 29.01
CA ASP A 95 -8.19 -0.61 28.79
C ASP A 95 -9.20 -0.73 27.65
N ASN A 96 -8.86 -1.55 26.66
CA ASN A 96 -9.69 -1.78 25.45
C ASN A 96 -10.05 -0.50 24.64
N ASP A 97 -9.38 0.62 24.87
CA ASP A 97 -9.55 1.82 24.07
C ASP A 97 -9.01 1.61 22.65
N THR A 98 -9.93 1.55 21.68
CA THR A 98 -9.62 1.37 20.27
C THR A 98 -8.88 2.57 19.67
N VAL A 99 -9.13 3.78 20.19
CA VAL A 99 -8.46 5.02 19.72
C VAL A 99 -7.00 5.02 20.16
N LEU A 100 -6.76 4.67 21.42
CA LEU A 100 -5.40 4.55 21.96
C LEU A 100 -4.63 3.44 21.26
N ARG A 101 -5.25 2.26 21.05
CA ARG A 101 -4.64 1.15 20.30
C ARG A 101 -4.24 1.57 18.90
N ARG A 102 -5.13 2.23 18.17
CA ARG A 102 -4.85 2.74 16.82
C ARG A 102 -3.72 3.78 16.84
N ARG A 103 -3.70 4.67 17.84
CA ARG A 103 -2.63 5.66 17.98
C ARG A 103 -1.28 5.02 18.28
N MET A 104 -1.27 3.96 19.11
CA MET A 104 -0.06 3.20 19.39
C MET A 104 0.44 2.48 18.13
N GLN A 105 -0.47 1.85 17.37
CA GLN A 105 -0.15 1.24 16.07
C GLN A 105 0.51 2.25 15.13
N GLN A 106 -0.08 3.44 14.94
CA GLN A 106 0.50 4.49 14.08
C GLN A 106 1.90 4.91 14.52
N LYS A 107 2.15 5.01 15.83
CA LYS A 107 3.48 5.31 16.35
C LYS A 107 4.47 4.18 16.06
N MET A 108 4.04 2.94 16.20
CA MET A 108 4.88 1.78 15.89
C MET A 108 5.17 1.68 14.39
N GLU A 109 4.18 1.90 13.53
CA GLU A 109 4.36 1.96 12.08
C GLU A 109 5.41 3.01 11.69
N PHE A 110 5.35 4.20 12.27
CA PHE A 110 6.35 5.24 12.06
C PHE A 110 7.77 4.82 12.49
N LEU A 111 7.89 4.09 13.60
CA LEU A 111 9.20 3.58 14.07
C LEU A 111 9.74 2.44 13.19
N MET A 112 8.86 1.78 12.44
CA MET A 112 9.25 0.73 11.49
C MET A 112 9.64 1.27 10.12
N GLU A 113 9.40 2.55 9.83
CA GLU A 113 9.85 3.17 8.58
C GLU A 113 11.37 3.09 8.43
N PRO A 114 11.88 2.76 7.24
CA PRO A 114 13.31 2.77 6.99
C PRO A 114 13.88 4.20 7.08
N GLY A 115 15.12 4.30 7.51
CA GLY A 115 15.85 5.56 7.53
C GLY A 115 16.22 6.06 6.13
N ALA A 116 16.62 7.33 6.03
CA ALA A 116 16.99 7.95 4.74
C ALA A 116 18.13 7.20 4.05
N ASP A 117 19.07 6.68 4.82
CA ASP A 117 20.23 5.93 4.30
C ASP A 117 19.79 4.59 3.67
N GLU A 118 18.80 3.92 4.26
CA GLU A 118 18.24 2.67 3.74
C GLU A 118 17.39 2.88 2.46
N MET A 119 17.00 4.13 2.18
CA MET A 119 16.13 4.53 1.07
C MET A 119 16.89 5.17 -0.10
N THR A 120 18.22 5.10 -0.09
CA THR A 120 19.08 5.65 -1.14
C THR A 120 19.75 4.52 -1.91
N PRO A 121 19.21 4.10 -3.07
CA PRO A 121 19.77 2.96 -3.81
C PRO A 121 21.08 3.33 -4.52
N GLY A 122 22.02 2.39 -4.47
CA GLY A 122 23.21 2.41 -5.33
C GLY A 122 22.89 2.04 -6.79
N GLU A 123 23.85 2.26 -7.68
CA GLU A 123 23.68 1.93 -9.10
C GLU A 123 23.50 0.43 -9.32
N GLU A 124 24.25 -0.40 -8.58
CA GLU A 124 24.15 -1.86 -8.67
C GLU A 124 22.80 -2.38 -8.21
N GLU A 125 22.23 -1.78 -7.14
CA GLU A 125 20.91 -2.15 -6.63
C GLU A 125 19.80 -1.80 -7.64
N LEU A 126 19.92 -0.67 -8.33
CA LEU A 126 18.97 -0.29 -9.38
C LEU A 126 19.09 -1.22 -10.59
N GLN A 127 20.30 -1.62 -10.98
CA GLN A 127 20.51 -2.58 -12.06
C GLN A 127 19.91 -3.95 -11.73
N GLN A 128 20.13 -4.42 -10.50
CA GLN A 128 19.56 -5.67 -10.03
C GLN A 128 18.04 -5.61 -9.99
N PHE A 129 17.49 -4.54 -9.43
CA PHE A 129 16.03 -4.33 -9.33
C PHE A 129 15.37 -4.30 -10.72
N LEU A 130 16.01 -3.63 -11.69
CA LEU A 130 15.56 -3.63 -13.09
C LEU A 130 15.60 -5.03 -13.70
N ALA A 131 16.65 -5.81 -13.42
CA ALA A 131 16.79 -7.17 -13.92
C ALA A 131 15.76 -8.12 -13.33
N ASP A 132 15.45 -7.99 -12.03
CA ASP A 132 14.47 -8.83 -11.32
C ASP A 132 13.03 -8.51 -11.72
N ASN A 133 12.77 -7.26 -12.16
CA ASN A 133 11.44 -6.77 -12.52
C ASN A 133 11.31 -6.48 -14.04
N ARG A 134 12.00 -7.23 -14.90
CA ARG A 134 12.08 -7.00 -16.35
C ARG A 134 10.73 -6.78 -17.01
N ASP A 135 9.74 -7.60 -16.67
CA ASP A 135 8.42 -7.57 -17.30
C ASP A 135 7.68 -6.25 -17.05
N MET A 136 7.96 -5.59 -15.91
CA MET A 136 7.36 -4.30 -15.55
C MET A 136 7.95 -3.13 -16.37
N TYR A 137 9.21 -3.26 -16.83
CA TYR A 137 9.94 -2.19 -17.47
C TYR A 137 10.21 -2.44 -18.96
N GLN A 138 9.89 -3.62 -19.46
CA GLN A 138 10.14 -3.97 -20.85
C GLN A 138 9.38 -3.01 -21.78
N ILE A 139 10.14 -2.36 -22.67
CA ILE A 139 9.56 -1.56 -23.75
C ILE A 139 9.08 -2.56 -24.81
N PRO A 140 7.80 -2.57 -25.15
CA PRO A 140 7.27 -3.51 -26.13
C PRO A 140 7.84 -3.24 -27.53
N PRO A 141 7.79 -4.22 -28.42
CA PRO A 141 8.13 -4.01 -29.81
C PRO A 141 7.15 -3.01 -30.45
N GLY A 142 7.62 -2.31 -31.45
CA GLY A 142 6.81 -1.31 -32.14
C GLY A 142 7.08 -1.25 -33.63
N LEU A 143 6.10 -0.73 -34.36
CA LEU A 143 6.10 -0.59 -35.80
C LEU A 143 5.64 0.82 -36.20
N ALA A 144 6.29 1.34 -37.28
CA ALA A 144 5.75 2.42 -38.10
C ALA A 144 5.42 1.85 -39.47
N PHE A 145 4.25 2.15 -39.99
CA PHE A 145 3.81 1.64 -41.28
C PHE A 145 2.82 2.57 -41.97
N ALA A 146 2.85 2.53 -43.32
CA ALA A 146 1.80 3.06 -44.16
C ALA A 146 0.87 1.93 -44.60
N GLN A 147 -0.37 2.26 -44.93
CA GLN A 147 -1.37 1.29 -45.38
C GLN A 147 -2.26 1.84 -46.49
N VAL A 148 -2.65 0.97 -47.45
CA VAL A 148 -3.70 1.20 -48.43
C VAL A 148 -4.83 0.22 -48.12
N PHE A 149 -6.03 0.76 -47.86
CA PHE A 149 -7.19 -0.02 -47.48
C PHE A 149 -8.00 -0.45 -48.68
N ILE A 150 -8.49 -1.68 -48.67
CA ILE A 150 -9.43 -2.25 -49.63
C ILE A 150 -10.66 -2.76 -48.91
N ASP A 151 -11.82 -2.22 -49.24
CA ASP A 151 -13.09 -2.54 -48.63
C ASP A 151 -13.69 -3.82 -49.25
N PRO A 152 -13.79 -4.92 -48.51
CA PRO A 152 -14.40 -6.16 -49.03
C PRO A 152 -15.88 -6.01 -49.35
N GLU A 153 -16.63 -5.11 -48.70
CA GLU A 153 -18.05 -4.90 -48.99
C GLU A 153 -18.22 -4.22 -50.35
N LYS A 154 -17.30 -3.30 -50.70
CA LYS A 154 -17.35 -2.58 -51.98
C LYS A 154 -16.97 -3.45 -53.16
N HIS A 155 -15.98 -4.31 -52.97
CA HIS A 155 -15.41 -5.16 -54.05
C HIS A 155 -15.99 -6.58 -54.05
N GLY A 156 -16.64 -7.03 -52.98
CA GLY A 156 -17.19 -8.37 -52.85
C GLY A 156 -16.13 -9.45 -53.10
N GLY A 157 -16.41 -10.45 -53.87
CA GLY A 157 -15.48 -11.53 -54.22
C GLY A 157 -14.25 -11.10 -55.00
N ALA A 158 -14.19 -9.86 -55.52
CA ALA A 158 -13.08 -9.32 -56.26
C ALA A 158 -12.05 -8.53 -55.38
N ALA A 159 -12.32 -8.37 -54.07
CA ALA A 159 -11.45 -7.62 -53.19
C ALA A 159 -10.01 -8.13 -53.16
N GLN A 160 -9.80 -9.42 -53.18
CA GLN A 160 -8.47 -10.04 -53.21
C GLN A 160 -7.74 -9.69 -54.52
N ALA A 161 -8.43 -9.80 -55.67
CA ALA A 161 -7.86 -9.48 -56.98
C ALA A 161 -7.54 -7.99 -57.14
N GLU A 162 -8.36 -7.11 -56.53
CA GLU A 162 -8.09 -5.67 -56.49
C GLU A 162 -6.85 -5.35 -55.63
N ALA A 163 -6.71 -6.00 -54.47
CA ALA A 163 -5.55 -5.86 -53.63
C ALA A 163 -4.28 -6.28 -54.35
N GLU A 164 -4.29 -7.42 -55.03
CA GLU A 164 -3.14 -7.92 -55.83
C GLU A 164 -2.77 -6.96 -56.99
N ARG A 165 -3.80 -6.40 -57.65
CA ARG A 165 -3.59 -5.40 -58.72
C ARG A 165 -2.95 -4.13 -58.16
N LEU A 166 -3.40 -3.63 -57.04
CA LEU A 166 -2.83 -2.44 -56.40
C LEU A 166 -1.44 -2.69 -55.84
N LEU A 167 -1.17 -3.89 -55.33
CA LEU A 167 0.18 -4.28 -54.87
C LEU A 167 1.14 -4.23 -56.04
N ALA A 168 0.80 -4.78 -57.20
CA ALA A 168 1.66 -4.71 -58.41
C ALA A 168 1.94 -3.25 -58.86
N VAL A 169 0.97 -2.35 -58.69
CA VAL A 169 1.17 -0.91 -58.96
C VAL A 169 2.16 -0.30 -57.97
N LEU A 170 2.04 -0.63 -56.69
CA LEU A 170 2.91 -0.15 -55.62
C LEU A 170 4.35 -0.66 -55.74
N GLU A 171 4.52 -1.90 -56.22
CA GLU A 171 5.83 -2.52 -56.43
C GLU A 171 6.55 -2.02 -57.72
N ALA A 172 5.79 -1.51 -58.70
CA ALA A 172 6.33 -1.12 -59.99
C ALA A 172 7.26 0.13 -59.99
N GLY A 173 7.30 0.86 -58.89
CA GLY A 173 8.22 1.98 -58.75
C GLY A 173 7.84 2.97 -57.64
N PRO A 174 8.74 3.91 -57.31
CA PRO A 174 8.54 4.90 -56.27
C PRO A 174 7.36 5.80 -56.63
N GLN A 175 6.34 5.85 -55.79
CA GLN A 175 5.22 6.75 -55.91
C GLN A 175 5.28 7.77 -54.75
N ASP A 176 4.87 9.00 -55.02
CA ASP A 176 4.80 9.97 -53.96
C ASP A 176 3.67 9.60 -52.99
N GLU A 177 3.83 9.94 -51.71
CA GLU A 177 2.92 9.61 -50.61
C GLU A 177 1.48 10.05 -50.92
N ARG A 178 1.31 11.20 -51.58
CA ARG A 178 0.00 11.74 -51.91
C ARG A 178 -0.74 10.87 -52.92
N THR A 179 -0.01 10.36 -53.92
CA THR A 179 -0.55 9.43 -54.93
C THR A 179 -0.92 8.11 -54.28
N VAL A 180 -0.05 7.56 -53.44
CA VAL A 180 -0.27 6.28 -52.77
C VAL A 180 -1.47 6.36 -51.79
N SER A 181 -1.59 7.46 -51.06
CA SER A 181 -2.70 7.63 -50.10
C SER A 181 -4.08 7.72 -50.77
N GLN A 182 -4.14 7.92 -52.09
CA GLN A 182 -5.36 7.96 -52.91
C GLN A 182 -5.63 6.65 -53.63
N LEU A 183 -4.79 5.64 -53.54
CA LEU A 183 -4.93 4.36 -54.16
C LEU A 183 -5.93 3.51 -53.39
N GLY A 184 -6.58 3.24 -52.89
CA GLY A 184 -7.48 2.36 -52.15
C GLY A 184 -8.86 2.95 -51.95
N ASP A 185 -9.59 2.34 -51.07
CA ASP A 185 -10.91 2.78 -50.70
C ASP A 185 -10.91 3.82 -49.59
N ALA A 186 -11.95 4.63 -49.57
CA ALA A 186 -12.13 5.63 -48.51
C ALA A 186 -12.25 4.94 -47.13
N THR A 187 -11.46 5.42 -46.16
CA THR A 187 -11.43 4.90 -44.80
C THR A 187 -11.19 6.01 -43.80
N LEU A 188 -11.59 5.78 -42.54
CA LEU A 188 -11.24 6.63 -41.42
C LEU A 188 -9.87 6.26 -40.81
N LEU A 189 -9.25 5.18 -41.28
CA LEU A 189 -7.92 4.77 -40.82
C LEU A 189 -6.86 5.73 -41.38
N ALA A 190 -5.88 6.07 -40.54
CA ALA A 190 -4.75 6.88 -40.99
C ALA A 190 -3.95 6.13 -42.06
N PHE A 191 -3.53 6.85 -43.11
CA PHE A 191 -2.61 6.30 -44.12
C PHE A 191 -1.28 5.88 -43.52
N PHE A 192 -0.71 6.69 -42.63
CA PHE A 192 0.52 6.43 -41.92
C PHE A 192 0.30 6.31 -40.41
N THR A 193 0.75 5.21 -39.85
CA THR A 193 0.82 4.99 -38.40
C THR A 193 2.24 5.23 -37.93
N PRO A 194 2.50 6.24 -37.10
CA PRO A 194 3.84 6.48 -36.56
C PRO A 194 4.26 5.32 -35.67
N LEU A 195 5.55 5.28 -35.28
CA LEU A 195 6.07 4.23 -34.43
C LEU A 195 5.19 4.02 -33.19
N SER A 196 4.43 2.95 -33.22
CA SER A 196 3.43 2.62 -32.21
C SER A 196 3.71 1.24 -31.61
N PRO A 197 3.42 1.03 -30.33
CA PRO A 197 3.54 -0.30 -29.70
C PRO A 197 2.68 -1.35 -30.42
N LEU A 198 3.23 -2.56 -30.58
CA LEU A 198 2.54 -3.67 -31.27
C LEU A 198 1.16 -3.96 -30.68
N ASP A 199 1.01 -3.86 -29.36
CA ASP A 199 -0.29 -4.04 -28.69
C ASP A 199 -1.31 -2.97 -29.06
N ALA A 200 -0.90 -1.75 -29.32
CA ALA A 200 -1.78 -0.68 -29.77
C ALA A 200 -2.29 -0.97 -31.19
N ILE A 201 -1.40 -1.45 -32.05
CA ILE A 201 -1.72 -1.88 -33.43
C ILE A 201 -2.69 -3.09 -33.36
N ALA A 202 -2.38 -4.08 -32.51
CA ALA A 202 -3.22 -5.25 -32.33
C ALA A 202 -4.64 -4.93 -31.83
N ARG A 203 -4.76 -3.93 -30.94
CA ARG A 203 -6.09 -3.46 -30.49
C ARG A 203 -6.90 -2.78 -31.60
N GLN A 204 -6.22 -2.11 -32.51
CA GLN A 204 -6.90 -1.38 -33.59
C GLN A 204 -7.21 -2.30 -34.80
N PHE A 205 -6.25 -3.08 -35.27
CA PHE A 205 -6.34 -3.84 -36.51
C PHE A 205 -6.60 -5.34 -36.32
N GLY A 206 -6.42 -5.84 -35.10
CA GLY A 206 -6.44 -7.26 -34.76
C GLY A 206 -5.03 -7.84 -34.56
N ARG A 207 -4.95 -8.92 -33.74
CA ARG A 207 -3.67 -9.54 -33.38
C ARG A 207 -2.99 -10.16 -34.59
N ASP A 208 -3.74 -10.90 -35.42
CA ASP A 208 -3.17 -11.55 -36.60
C ASP A 208 -2.56 -10.55 -37.58
N PHE A 209 -3.22 -9.38 -37.77
CA PHE A 209 -2.68 -8.28 -38.56
C PHE A 209 -1.34 -7.79 -37.97
N ALA A 210 -1.31 -7.50 -36.67
CA ALA A 210 -0.12 -6.99 -36.01
C ALA A 210 1.06 -7.98 -36.08
N ASP A 211 0.79 -9.27 -35.86
CA ASP A 211 1.80 -10.32 -35.91
C ASP A 211 2.36 -10.50 -37.35
N MET A 212 1.49 -10.40 -38.35
CA MET A 212 1.89 -10.52 -39.76
C MET A 212 2.79 -9.36 -40.19
N ILE A 213 2.41 -8.11 -39.86
CA ILE A 213 3.24 -6.95 -40.23
C ILE A 213 4.53 -6.88 -39.40
N MET A 214 4.56 -7.47 -38.22
CA MET A 214 5.78 -7.57 -37.42
C MET A 214 6.81 -8.52 -38.06
N GLN A 215 6.37 -9.54 -38.79
CA GLN A 215 7.24 -10.48 -39.50
C GLN A 215 7.68 -9.97 -40.89
N ALA A 216 6.93 -9.04 -41.49
CA ALA A 216 7.20 -8.54 -42.84
C ALA A 216 8.53 -7.83 -42.93
N GLU A 217 9.13 -7.74 -44.10
CA GLU A 217 10.35 -6.96 -44.34
C GLU A 217 10.04 -5.45 -44.37
N THR A 218 10.98 -4.63 -43.91
CA THR A 218 10.88 -3.17 -43.99
C THR A 218 11.22 -2.67 -45.40
N GLY A 219 10.65 -1.53 -45.78
CA GLY A 219 11.01 -0.81 -46.98
C GLY A 219 10.37 -1.33 -48.27
N ARG A 220 9.38 -2.22 -48.18
CA ARG A 220 8.61 -2.67 -49.35
C ARG A 220 7.11 -2.85 -49.01
N TRP A 221 6.28 -2.70 -50.04
CA TRP A 221 4.87 -3.03 -49.96
C TRP A 221 4.67 -4.54 -49.95
N PHE A 222 3.71 -4.99 -49.19
CA PHE A 222 3.28 -6.39 -49.15
C PHE A 222 1.82 -6.48 -48.78
N GLY A 223 1.24 -7.64 -48.97
CA GLY A 223 -0.16 -7.92 -48.65
C GLY A 223 -0.80 -8.81 -49.71
N PRO A 224 -2.13 -8.89 -49.70
CA PRO A 224 -3.05 -8.26 -48.74
C PRO A 224 -2.99 -8.90 -47.36
N VAL A 225 -3.08 -8.05 -46.34
CA VAL A 225 -3.18 -8.45 -44.91
C VAL A 225 -4.59 -8.17 -44.44
N ALA A 226 -5.23 -9.16 -43.87
CA ALA A 226 -6.58 -9.00 -43.32
C ALA A 226 -6.57 -8.34 -41.93
N SER A 227 -7.54 -7.47 -41.68
CA SER A 227 -7.82 -6.87 -40.38
C SER A 227 -9.31 -6.98 -40.03
N ALA A 228 -9.69 -6.42 -38.87
CA ALA A 228 -11.12 -6.28 -38.51
C ALA A 228 -11.91 -5.35 -39.46
N TYR A 229 -11.23 -4.54 -40.28
CA TYR A 229 -11.86 -3.57 -41.21
C TYR A 229 -11.95 -4.09 -42.64
N GLY A 230 -11.04 -4.96 -43.07
CA GLY A 230 -10.94 -5.45 -44.42
C GLY A 230 -9.51 -5.84 -44.79
N LEU A 231 -9.13 -5.65 -46.07
CA LEU A 231 -7.83 -5.97 -46.60
C LEU A 231 -6.95 -4.73 -46.63
N HIS A 232 -5.63 -4.92 -46.37
CA HIS A 232 -4.65 -3.85 -46.39
C HIS A 232 -3.43 -4.25 -47.15
N LEU A 233 -2.88 -3.33 -47.97
CA LEU A 233 -1.51 -3.39 -48.44
C LEU A 233 -0.70 -2.53 -47.49
N VAL A 234 0.40 -3.04 -47.00
CA VAL A 234 1.19 -2.44 -45.92
C VAL A 234 2.62 -2.20 -46.35
N PHE A 235 3.15 -1.04 -46.01
CA PHE A 235 4.55 -0.70 -46.11
C PHE A 235 5.12 -0.48 -44.71
N VAL A 236 5.97 -1.37 -44.25
CA VAL A 236 6.60 -1.23 -42.94
C VAL A 236 7.81 -0.29 -43.08
N ASP A 237 7.67 0.91 -42.49
CA ASP A 237 8.71 1.95 -42.53
C ASP A 237 9.81 1.67 -41.50
N ALA A 238 9.44 1.35 -40.28
CA ALA A 238 10.39 1.08 -39.19
C ALA A 238 9.88 0.03 -38.22
N LYS A 239 10.83 -0.73 -37.66
CA LYS A 239 10.57 -1.69 -36.58
C LYS A 239 11.48 -1.41 -35.40
N LYS A 240 10.95 -1.57 -34.21
CA LYS A 240 11.73 -1.63 -32.97
C LYS A 240 11.46 -2.93 -32.26
N SER A 241 12.51 -3.66 -31.94
CA SER A 241 12.39 -4.86 -31.08
C SER A 241 12.07 -4.49 -29.65
N ALA A 242 11.44 -5.41 -28.93
CA ALA A 242 11.31 -5.30 -27.48
C ALA A 242 12.70 -5.18 -26.85
N ARG A 243 12.82 -4.30 -25.89
CA ARG A 243 14.07 -4.13 -25.13
C ARG A 243 13.82 -3.74 -23.70
N LEU A 244 14.76 -4.06 -22.84
CA LEU A 244 14.82 -3.50 -21.50
C LEU A 244 15.46 -2.10 -21.61
N PRO A 245 14.87 -1.05 -20.99
CA PRO A 245 15.52 0.25 -20.92
C PRO A 245 16.77 0.19 -20.04
N THR A 246 17.68 1.12 -20.22
CA THR A 246 18.81 1.29 -19.30
C THR A 246 18.35 1.98 -18.02
N VAL A 247 19.10 1.80 -16.92
CA VAL A 247 18.85 2.52 -15.66
C VAL A 247 18.82 4.03 -15.89
N ALA A 248 19.71 4.56 -16.73
CA ALA A 248 19.76 6.00 -17.03
C ALA A 248 18.48 6.53 -17.69
N GLU A 249 17.84 5.73 -18.57
CA GLU A 249 16.61 6.13 -19.27
C GLU A 249 15.38 6.25 -18.35
N ILE A 250 15.34 5.47 -17.26
CA ILE A 250 14.16 5.37 -16.38
C ILE A 250 14.51 5.58 -14.90
N ARG A 251 15.66 6.22 -14.62
CA ARG A 251 16.24 6.31 -13.28
C ARG A 251 15.24 6.81 -12.22
N GLU A 252 14.54 7.91 -12.49
CA GLU A 252 13.60 8.49 -11.55
C GLU A 252 12.47 7.52 -11.17
N ARG A 253 11.88 6.88 -12.19
CA ARG A 253 10.85 5.88 -11.99
C ARG A 253 11.39 4.67 -11.22
N LEU A 254 12.58 4.20 -11.62
CA LEU A 254 13.20 3.03 -11.01
C LEU A 254 13.55 3.25 -9.53
N VAL A 255 14.07 4.44 -9.19
CA VAL A 255 14.32 4.83 -7.80
C VAL A 255 13.03 4.85 -6.99
N TRP A 256 11.96 5.43 -7.55
CA TRP A 256 10.67 5.50 -6.87
C TRP A 256 10.07 4.11 -6.60
N ASP A 257 10.07 3.23 -7.62
CA ASP A 257 9.56 1.86 -7.50
C ASP A 257 10.41 1.03 -6.53
N TRP A 258 11.74 1.16 -6.59
CA TRP A 258 12.67 0.51 -5.67
C TRP A 258 12.42 0.95 -4.22
N GLN A 259 12.27 2.26 -4.00
CA GLN A 259 11.98 2.80 -2.67
C GLN A 259 10.66 2.27 -2.12
N ALA A 260 9.64 2.17 -2.95
CA ALA A 260 8.34 1.60 -2.55
C ALA A 260 8.48 0.12 -2.14
N ALA A 261 9.18 -0.67 -2.93
CA ALA A 261 9.45 -2.08 -2.65
C ALA A 261 10.30 -2.25 -1.39
N ARG A 262 11.39 -1.48 -1.26
CA ARG A 262 12.30 -1.52 -0.10
C ARG A 262 11.63 -1.14 1.20
N ARG A 263 10.75 -0.12 1.16
CA ARG A 263 9.93 0.26 2.31
C ARG A 263 9.01 -0.87 2.75
N ALA A 264 8.27 -1.46 1.82
CA ALA A 264 7.36 -2.56 2.11
C ALA A 264 8.10 -3.76 2.71
N GLU A 265 9.21 -4.18 2.11
CA GLU A 265 10.06 -5.27 2.58
C GLU A 265 10.60 -5.00 4.00
N THR A 266 11.10 -3.79 4.24
CA THR A 266 11.70 -3.41 5.54
C THR A 266 10.65 -3.40 6.64
N ILE A 267 9.47 -2.83 6.37
CA ILE A 267 8.36 -2.80 7.34
C ILE A 267 7.89 -4.23 7.63
N ASP A 268 7.71 -5.07 6.61
CA ASP A 268 7.28 -6.45 6.80
C ASP A 268 8.32 -7.24 7.61
N ARG A 269 9.59 -7.17 7.27
CA ARG A 269 10.68 -7.82 8.01
C ARG A 269 10.70 -7.39 9.48
N ARG A 270 10.66 -6.09 9.76
CA ARG A 270 10.64 -5.55 11.13
C ARG A 270 9.38 -5.99 11.88
N TYR A 271 8.24 -6.08 11.20
CA TYR A 271 7.02 -6.61 11.77
C TYR A 271 7.14 -8.09 12.11
N GLN A 272 7.69 -8.92 11.22
CA GLN A 272 7.91 -10.35 11.48
C GLN A 272 8.85 -10.57 12.68
N GLU A 273 9.93 -9.80 12.79
CA GLU A 273 10.83 -9.83 13.95
C GLU A 273 10.11 -9.55 15.28
N LEU A 274 9.12 -8.66 15.27
CA LEU A 274 8.27 -8.40 16.43
C LEU A 274 7.24 -9.52 16.63
N ARG A 275 6.60 -9.97 15.55
CA ARG A 275 5.56 -11.00 15.53
C ARG A 275 6.05 -12.31 16.11
N ASP A 276 7.29 -12.70 15.84
CA ASP A 276 7.91 -13.95 16.29
C ASP A 276 8.12 -14.02 17.81
N ARG A 277 7.99 -12.88 18.51
CA ARG A 277 8.02 -12.84 19.98
C ARG A 277 6.69 -13.25 20.62
N TYR A 278 5.63 -13.44 19.81
CA TYR A 278 4.28 -13.72 20.31
C TYR A 278 3.76 -15.06 19.80
N GLU A 279 3.23 -15.88 20.70
CA GLU A 279 2.40 -17.04 20.35
C GLU A 279 0.97 -16.54 20.10
N VAL A 280 0.47 -16.70 18.89
CA VAL A 280 -0.92 -16.31 18.55
C VAL A 280 -1.80 -17.54 18.56
N ARG A 281 -2.79 -17.56 19.44
CA ARG A 281 -3.85 -18.56 19.49
C ARG A 281 -5.17 -17.90 19.14
N VAL A 282 -5.80 -18.38 18.08
CA VAL A 282 -7.15 -17.93 17.68
C VAL A 282 -8.16 -18.96 18.19
N VAL A 283 -9.04 -18.53 19.06
CA VAL A 283 -10.16 -19.36 19.54
C VAL A 283 -11.44 -18.82 18.89
N PHE A 284 -12.05 -19.66 18.08
CA PHE A 284 -13.32 -19.32 17.45
C PHE A 284 -14.48 -19.63 18.42
N PRO A 285 -15.55 -18.82 18.46
CA PRO A 285 -16.73 -19.17 19.24
C PRO A 285 -17.39 -20.44 18.72
N ASP A 286 -17.84 -21.30 19.64
CA ASP A 286 -18.60 -22.53 19.35
C ASP A 286 -19.98 -22.20 18.75
N THR A 287 -20.04 -21.68 17.55
CA THR A 287 -21.30 -21.44 16.85
C THR A 287 -21.33 -22.24 15.55
N ALA A 288 -22.46 -22.86 15.25
CA ALA A 288 -22.75 -23.72 14.11
C ALA A 288 -22.57 -23.06 12.70
N ALA A 289 -21.84 -21.94 12.63
CA ALA A 289 -21.46 -21.24 11.41
C ALA A 289 -20.04 -21.64 10.87
N ALA A 290 -19.40 -22.66 11.48
CA ALA A 290 -18.07 -23.10 11.06
C ALA A 290 -18.03 -23.75 9.67
N SER A 291 -19.16 -24.11 9.10
CA SER A 291 -19.23 -24.70 7.73
C SER A 291 -19.00 -23.68 6.62
N ASP A 292 -19.36 -22.40 6.83
CA ASP A 292 -19.16 -21.36 5.80
C ASP A 292 -17.80 -20.66 5.88
N MET A 293 -17.11 -20.74 7.03
CA MET A 293 -15.79 -20.11 7.20
C MET A 293 -14.62 -21.00 6.77
N SER A 294 -14.79 -22.31 6.62
CA SER A 294 -13.74 -23.17 6.09
C SER A 294 -13.45 -22.87 4.60
N ALA A 295 -14.43 -22.30 3.89
CA ALA A 295 -14.25 -21.82 2.51
C ALA A 295 -13.40 -20.55 2.40
N LEU A 296 -13.26 -19.78 3.48
CA LEU A 296 -12.44 -18.55 3.50
C LEU A 296 -10.98 -18.79 3.88
N SER A 297 -10.69 -19.91 4.57
CA SER A 297 -9.30 -20.27 4.91
C SER A 297 -8.52 -20.83 3.72
N ASP A 298 -9.22 -21.36 2.71
CA ASP A 298 -8.60 -21.88 1.47
C ASP A 298 -8.24 -20.75 0.47
N THR A 299 -8.75 -19.53 0.68
CA THR A 299 -8.42 -18.37 -0.16
C THR A 299 -7.18 -17.58 0.32
N SER A 300 -6.64 -17.87 1.51
CA SER A 300 -5.39 -17.24 1.98
C SER A 300 -4.12 -17.91 1.42
N SER A 301 -4.27 -18.97 0.61
CA SER A 301 -3.18 -19.54 -0.21
C SER A 301 -3.12 -18.95 -1.63
N VAL A 302 -3.69 -17.77 -1.87
CA VAL A 302 -3.38 -17.01 -3.08
C VAL A 302 -1.95 -16.54 -2.98
N ARG A 303 -1.06 -17.43 -3.43
CA ARG A 303 0.29 -17.10 -3.84
C ARG A 303 0.26 -15.76 -4.57
N ALA A 304 1.00 -14.80 -4.04
CA ALA A 304 1.54 -13.73 -4.87
C ALA A 304 2.17 -14.40 -6.10
N ARG A 305 1.54 -14.27 -7.24
CA ARG A 305 2.20 -14.55 -8.51
C ARG A 305 3.02 -13.31 -8.86
N PRO A 306 4.24 -13.54 -9.36
CA PRO A 306 5.20 -12.50 -9.68
C PRO A 306 4.69 -11.51 -10.72
#